data_1b88d4e2c39a9d6294024397605a866f
#
_entry.id   1b88d4e2c39a9d6294024397605a866f
#
_cell.length_a   1.000
_cell.length_b   1.000
_cell.length_c   1.000
_cell.angle_alpha   90.00
_cell.angle_beta   90.00
_cell.angle_gamma   90.00
#
_symmetry.space_group_name_H-M   'P 1'
#
loop_
_entity.id
_entity.type
_entity.pdbx_description
1 polymer ?
#
loop_
_entity_poly.entity_id
_entity_poly.type
_entity_poly.pdbx_seq_one_letter_code
_entity_poly.pdbx_strand_id
1 'polypeptide(L)'
;MIPEPIDQYLKQHNLAYEHTTHVRAVPAQRLAAAEHVAGARIAKPVVVDLDGRLAIAVVSAAQRVDLDVLRRSTGAARAELVPEQSFSTRFEPCEAGAEPAIGLFGLPIYVDDEVARQPWIVMRGGTHEDAIRIDTAAWLREEHVKPVERLGIHRL
;
A
#
# COMPACT_ATOMS: atom_id res chain seq x y z
N MET A 1 14.46 -10.82 3.68
CA MET A 1 14.13 -10.61 5.12
C MET A 1 13.45 -9.25 5.30
N ILE A 2 12.36 -9.23 6.04
CA ILE A 2 11.67 -7.97 6.34
C ILE A 2 12.60 -7.08 7.17
N PRO A 3 12.79 -5.81 6.77
CA PRO A 3 13.59 -4.88 7.59
C PRO A 3 13.08 -4.78 9.02
N GLU A 4 13.99 -4.75 9.98
CA GLU A 4 13.65 -4.75 11.41
C GLU A 4 12.68 -3.63 11.82
N PRO A 5 12.82 -2.38 11.35
CA PRO A 5 11.87 -1.33 11.71
C PRO A 5 10.43 -1.64 11.32
N ILE A 6 10.21 -2.34 10.23
CA ILE A 6 8.87 -2.74 9.79
C ILE A 6 8.30 -3.80 10.73
N ASP A 7 9.09 -4.84 11.04
CA ASP A 7 8.68 -5.90 11.95
C ASP A 7 8.33 -5.33 13.33
N GLN A 8 9.18 -4.46 13.86
CA GLN A 8 8.96 -3.83 15.15
C GLN A 8 7.70 -2.97 15.15
N TYR A 9 7.48 -2.19 14.09
CA TYR A 9 6.30 -1.35 13.96
C TYR A 9 5.03 -2.20 14.00
N LEU A 10 4.97 -3.27 13.20
CA LEU A 10 3.80 -4.13 13.13
C LEU A 10 3.49 -4.76 14.49
N LYS A 11 4.50 -5.20 15.22
CA LYS A 11 4.33 -5.78 16.56
C LYS A 11 3.84 -4.75 17.57
N GLN A 12 4.40 -3.55 17.54
CA GLN A 12 4.03 -2.47 18.48
C GLN A 12 2.61 -1.95 18.24
N HIS A 13 2.11 -2.06 17.01
CA HIS A 13 0.79 -1.55 16.62
C HIS A 13 -0.28 -2.66 16.57
N ASN A 14 -0.01 -3.82 17.16
CA ASN A 14 -0.95 -4.93 17.23
C ASN A 14 -1.41 -5.44 15.88
N LEU A 15 -0.51 -5.40 14.89
CA LEU A 15 -0.78 -5.91 13.56
C LEU A 15 -0.13 -7.28 13.40
N ALA A 16 -0.87 -8.32 13.74
CA ALA A 16 -0.44 -9.68 13.49
C ALA A 16 -0.34 -9.91 11.97
N TYR A 17 0.74 -10.51 11.53
CA TYR A 17 0.96 -10.74 10.11
C TYR A 17 1.68 -12.05 9.85
N GLU A 18 1.50 -12.58 8.65
CA GLU A 18 2.24 -13.72 8.15
C GLU A 18 3.29 -13.22 7.16
N HIS A 19 4.53 -13.61 7.37
CA HIS A 19 5.63 -13.29 6.48
C HIS A 19 5.80 -14.41 5.47
N THR A 20 5.82 -14.07 4.19
CA THR A 20 6.12 -15.01 3.12
C THR A 20 7.28 -14.50 2.28
N THR A 21 8.10 -15.44 1.79
CA THR A 21 9.17 -15.14 0.85
C THR A 21 8.83 -15.75 -0.50
N HIS A 22 9.18 -15.05 -1.56
CA HIS A 22 8.94 -15.49 -2.92
C HIS A 22 10.09 -15.06 -3.84
N VAL A 23 10.06 -15.50 -5.10
CA VAL A 23 11.04 -15.02 -6.08
C VAL A 23 10.88 -13.52 -6.26
N ARG A 24 11.97 -12.84 -6.64
CA ARG A 24 11.93 -11.39 -6.83
C ARG A 24 10.81 -11.02 -7.81
N ALA A 25 9.91 -10.17 -7.36
CA ALA A 25 8.73 -9.75 -8.12
C ALA A 25 8.53 -8.24 -7.97
N VAL A 26 8.85 -7.45 -9.00
CA VAL A 26 8.83 -5.99 -8.91
C VAL A 26 7.45 -5.41 -9.20
N PRO A 27 6.75 -5.70 -10.33
CA PRO A 27 5.39 -5.20 -10.51
C PRO A 27 4.40 -5.88 -9.56
N ALA A 28 3.36 -5.15 -9.15
CA ALA A 28 2.35 -5.66 -8.24
C ALA A 28 1.63 -6.91 -8.77
N GLN A 29 1.41 -7.00 -10.09
CA GLN A 29 0.81 -8.18 -10.70
C GLN A 29 1.70 -9.41 -10.59
N ARG A 30 3.01 -9.22 -10.63
CA ARG A 30 3.96 -10.32 -10.40
C ARG A 30 4.00 -10.76 -8.94
N LEU A 31 3.77 -9.82 -8.02
CA LEU A 31 3.63 -10.16 -6.61
C LEU A 31 2.41 -11.08 -6.41
N ALA A 32 1.27 -10.74 -7.01
CA ALA A 32 0.07 -11.57 -6.93
C ALA A 32 0.35 -13.00 -7.44
N ALA A 33 1.04 -13.13 -8.57
CA ALA A 33 1.39 -14.43 -9.15
C ALA A 33 2.36 -15.19 -8.24
N ALA A 34 3.39 -14.53 -7.71
CA ALA A 34 4.40 -15.16 -6.85
C ALA A 34 3.79 -15.64 -5.53
N GLU A 35 2.81 -14.91 -4.99
CA GLU A 35 2.13 -15.25 -3.75
C GLU A 35 0.92 -16.17 -3.97
N HIS A 36 0.58 -16.49 -5.22
CA HIS A 36 -0.56 -17.33 -5.57
C HIS A 36 -1.89 -16.78 -5.03
N VAL A 37 -2.08 -15.46 -5.11
CA VAL A 37 -3.31 -14.80 -4.65
C VAL A 37 -3.92 -13.98 -5.77
N ALA A 38 -5.24 -13.71 -5.65
CA ALA A 38 -5.93 -12.83 -6.59
C ALA A 38 -5.37 -11.41 -6.50
N GLY A 39 -5.28 -10.73 -7.65
CA GLY A 39 -4.79 -9.35 -7.70
C GLY A 39 -5.58 -8.40 -6.80
N ALA A 40 -6.88 -8.66 -6.59
CA ALA A 40 -7.72 -7.85 -5.71
C ALA A 40 -7.26 -7.86 -4.24
N ARG A 41 -6.47 -8.85 -3.83
CA ARG A 41 -5.95 -8.96 -2.46
C ARG A 41 -4.58 -8.30 -2.27
N ILE A 42 -3.97 -7.82 -3.35
CA ILE A 42 -2.71 -7.08 -3.26
C ILE A 42 -3.03 -5.62 -2.92
N ALA A 43 -2.51 -5.15 -1.80
CA ALA A 43 -2.59 -3.75 -1.42
C ALA A 43 -1.37 -3.03 -1.97
N LYS A 44 -1.53 -2.37 -3.11
CA LYS A 44 -0.46 -1.66 -3.81
C LYS A 44 -0.45 -0.20 -3.37
N PRO A 45 0.58 0.26 -2.66
CA PRO A 45 0.68 1.67 -2.29
C PRO A 45 1.12 2.51 -3.49
N VAL A 46 0.46 3.64 -3.67
CA VAL A 46 0.83 4.64 -4.67
C VAL A 46 1.03 5.96 -3.92
N VAL A 47 2.22 6.52 -4.00
CA VAL A 47 2.53 7.79 -3.34
C VAL A 47 1.99 8.93 -4.19
N VAL A 48 1.22 9.80 -3.54
CA VAL A 48 0.58 10.95 -4.20
C VAL A 48 0.91 12.22 -3.45
N ASP A 49 0.83 13.35 -4.15
CA ASP A 49 0.95 14.68 -3.59
C ASP A 49 -0.44 15.32 -3.54
N LEU A 50 -0.87 15.70 -2.35
CA LEU A 50 -2.14 16.40 -2.13
C LEU A 50 -1.82 17.80 -1.60
N ASP A 51 -1.87 18.79 -2.47
CA ASP A 51 -1.59 20.19 -2.12
C ASP A 51 -0.23 20.37 -1.44
N GLY A 52 0.80 19.68 -1.94
CA GLY A 52 2.16 19.77 -1.43
C GLY A 52 2.48 18.81 -0.30
N ARG A 53 1.54 17.95 0.11
CA ARG A 53 1.75 16.94 1.17
C ARG A 53 1.64 15.55 0.60
N LEU A 54 2.58 14.68 0.97
CA LEU A 54 2.56 13.30 0.53
C LEU A 54 1.49 12.49 1.26
N ALA A 55 0.90 11.56 0.54
CA ALA A 55 -0.05 10.58 1.07
C ALA A 55 0.12 9.26 0.33
N ILE A 56 -0.43 8.19 0.88
CA ILE A 56 -0.44 6.88 0.24
C ILE A 56 -1.87 6.56 -0.20
N ALA A 57 -2.05 6.25 -1.47
CA ALA A 57 -3.31 5.76 -2.01
C ALA A 57 -3.13 4.28 -2.35
N VAL A 58 -3.90 3.41 -1.71
CA VAL A 58 -3.79 1.97 -1.89
C VAL A 58 -4.88 1.48 -2.83
N VAL A 59 -4.44 0.81 -3.90
CA VAL A 59 -5.32 0.16 -4.87
C VAL A 59 -4.88 -1.28 -5.08
N SER A 60 -5.66 -2.09 -5.78
CA SER A 60 -5.27 -3.47 -6.06
C SER A 60 -4.21 -3.54 -7.18
N ALA A 61 -3.63 -4.73 -7.36
CA ALA A 61 -2.59 -4.95 -8.38
C ALA A 61 -3.06 -4.59 -9.80
N ALA A 62 -4.34 -4.76 -10.08
CA ALA A 62 -4.92 -4.52 -11.42
C ALA A 62 -5.48 -3.11 -11.60
N GLN A 63 -5.37 -2.26 -10.58
CA GLN A 63 -5.95 -0.93 -10.61
C GLN A 63 -4.89 0.16 -10.69
N ARG A 64 -5.30 1.33 -11.13
CA ARG A 64 -4.55 2.58 -10.98
C ARG A 64 -5.38 3.57 -10.17
N VAL A 65 -4.74 4.56 -9.56
CA VAL A 65 -5.43 5.56 -8.74
C VAL A 65 -6.19 6.55 -9.64
N ASP A 66 -7.46 6.78 -9.30
CA ASP A 66 -8.22 7.89 -9.87
C ASP A 66 -7.92 9.15 -9.05
N LEU A 67 -7.03 9.98 -9.56
CA LEU A 67 -6.58 11.17 -8.85
C LEU A 67 -7.71 12.18 -8.65
N ASP A 68 -8.68 12.24 -9.56
CA ASP A 68 -9.81 13.15 -9.44
C ASP A 68 -10.74 12.73 -8.29
N VAL A 69 -11.01 11.43 -8.18
CA VAL A 69 -11.78 10.89 -7.05
C VAL A 69 -11.06 11.18 -5.74
N LEU A 70 -9.76 10.94 -5.68
CA LEU A 70 -8.97 11.19 -4.47
C LEU A 70 -9.01 12.68 -4.10
N ARG A 71 -8.83 13.55 -5.07
CA ARG A 71 -8.87 15.01 -4.87
C ARG A 71 -10.20 15.43 -4.26
N ARG A 72 -11.31 14.97 -4.84
CA ARG A 72 -12.66 15.32 -4.35
C ARG A 72 -12.94 14.75 -2.97
N SER A 73 -12.51 13.52 -2.71
CA SER A 73 -12.74 12.85 -1.42
C SER A 73 -11.96 13.48 -0.28
N THR A 74 -10.80 14.06 -0.56
CA THR A 74 -9.94 14.69 0.45
C THR A 74 -10.16 16.19 0.57
N GLY A 75 -10.88 16.80 -0.37
CA GLY A 75 -11.03 18.26 -0.44
C GLY A 75 -9.80 19.00 -0.94
N ALA A 76 -8.80 18.28 -1.45
CA ALA A 76 -7.60 18.89 -1.99
C ALA A 76 -7.90 19.67 -3.27
N ALA A 77 -7.16 20.74 -3.51
CA ALA A 77 -7.24 21.48 -4.76
C ALA A 77 -6.51 20.74 -5.89
N ARG A 78 -5.45 20.00 -5.55
CA ARG A 78 -4.61 19.28 -6.52
C ARG A 78 -4.23 17.91 -5.97
N ALA A 79 -4.24 16.91 -6.84
CA ALA A 79 -3.76 15.57 -6.55
C ALA A 79 -2.90 15.10 -7.71
N GLU A 80 -1.65 14.72 -7.45
CA GLU A 80 -0.69 14.36 -8.48
C GLU A 80 0.10 13.12 -8.07
N LEU A 81 0.52 12.32 -9.06
CA LEU A 81 1.47 11.25 -8.84
C LEU A 81 2.86 11.84 -8.55
N VAL A 82 3.64 11.15 -7.75
CA VAL A 82 4.99 11.57 -7.39
C VAL A 82 6.00 10.60 -7.99
N PRO A 83 7.03 11.08 -8.69
CA PRO A 83 8.09 10.20 -9.19
C PRO A 83 8.79 9.48 -8.04
N GLU A 84 9.10 8.19 -8.24
CA GLU A 84 9.69 7.35 -7.19
C GLU A 84 10.99 7.94 -6.63
N GLN A 85 11.82 8.53 -7.48
CA GLN A 85 13.08 9.15 -7.04
C GLN A 85 12.86 10.30 -6.04
N SER A 86 11.70 10.93 -6.06
CA SER A 86 11.40 12.07 -5.19
C SER A 86 11.05 11.66 -3.76
N PHE A 87 10.70 10.39 -3.53
CA PHE A 87 10.26 9.94 -2.20
C PHE A 87 10.98 8.69 -1.68
N SER A 88 11.86 8.06 -2.46
CA SER A 88 12.46 6.77 -2.08
C SER A 88 13.19 6.81 -0.73
N THR A 89 13.85 7.93 -0.41
CA THR A 89 14.55 8.05 0.87
C THR A 89 13.62 8.08 2.06
N ARG A 90 12.38 8.51 1.87
CA ARG A 90 11.38 8.54 2.95
C ARG A 90 11.01 7.16 3.42
N PHE A 91 11.13 6.16 2.57
CA PHE A 91 10.75 4.78 2.88
C PHE A 91 11.93 3.89 3.25
N GLU A 92 13.11 4.46 3.44
CA GLU A 92 14.24 3.65 3.94
C GLU A 92 13.87 3.00 5.27
N PRO A 93 14.28 1.74 5.51
CA PRO A 93 15.23 0.94 4.75
C PRO A 93 14.63 0.06 3.65
N CYS A 94 13.45 0.36 3.16
CA CYS A 94 12.80 -0.42 2.12
C CYS A 94 13.51 -0.27 0.77
N GLU A 95 13.50 -1.33 -0.03
CA GLU A 95 13.84 -1.22 -1.44
C GLU A 95 12.84 -0.29 -2.13
N ALA A 96 13.28 0.45 -3.14
CA ALA A 96 12.39 1.36 -3.87
C ALA A 96 11.19 0.61 -4.44
N GLY A 97 9.99 1.10 -4.16
CA GLY A 97 8.74 0.47 -4.61
C GLY A 97 8.30 -0.74 -3.79
N ALA A 98 9.02 -1.10 -2.72
CA ALA A 98 8.69 -2.26 -1.89
C ALA A 98 8.21 -1.89 -0.48
N GLU A 99 7.83 -0.64 -0.26
CA GLU A 99 7.31 -0.18 1.02
C GLU A 99 5.91 -0.76 1.29
N PRO A 100 5.64 -1.18 2.54
CA PRO A 100 4.28 -1.53 2.94
C PRO A 100 3.44 -0.28 3.18
N ALA A 101 2.12 -0.41 3.04
CA ALA A 101 1.19 0.69 3.31
C ALA A 101 0.84 0.73 4.80
N ILE A 102 1.76 1.23 5.61
CA ILE A 102 1.60 1.33 7.06
C ILE A 102 1.99 2.72 7.55
N GLY A 103 1.55 3.06 8.76
CA GLY A 103 1.76 4.38 9.35
C GLY A 103 3.18 4.69 9.80
N LEU A 104 4.09 3.72 9.70
CA LEU A 104 5.50 3.90 10.06
C LEU A 104 6.13 5.14 9.42
N PHE A 105 5.73 5.44 8.19
CA PHE A 105 6.32 6.52 7.41
C PHE A 105 5.67 7.88 7.64
N GLY A 106 4.65 7.94 8.51
CA GLY A 106 3.99 9.20 8.89
C GLY A 106 3.10 9.81 7.83
N LEU A 107 2.64 9.04 6.87
CA LEU A 107 1.78 9.53 5.79
C LEU A 107 0.34 9.03 5.97
N PRO A 108 -0.68 9.86 5.67
CA PRO A 108 -2.05 9.38 5.66
C PRO A 108 -2.25 8.33 4.57
N ILE A 109 -3.14 7.37 4.83
CA ILE A 109 -3.38 6.23 3.95
C ILE A 109 -4.86 6.21 3.56
N TYR A 110 -5.10 6.15 2.26
CA TYR A 110 -6.42 5.99 1.66
C TYR A 110 -6.46 4.68 0.92
N VAL A 111 -7.60 4.01 0.87
CA VAL A 111 -7.70 2.70 0.21
C VAL A 111 -8.97 2.60 -0.63
N ASP A 112 -8.83 1.97 -1.80
CA ASP A 112 -9.98 1.65 -2.64
C ASP A 112 -10.90 0.65 -1.94
N ASP A 113 -12.21 0.81 -2.12
CA ASP A 113 -13.21 -0.04 -1.49
C ASP A 113 -13.08 -1.51 -1.90
N GLU A 114 -12.59 -1.82 -3.10
CA GLU A 114 -12.35 -3.21 -3.51
C GLU A 114 -11.32 -3.89 -2.61
N VAL A 115 -10.22 -3.20 -2.29
CA VAL A 115 -9.20 -3.73 -1.37
C VAL A 115 -9.75 -3.77 0.05
N ALA A 116 -10.46 -2.74 0.47
CA ALA A 116 -11.01 -2.64 1.82
C ALA A 116 -12.03 -3.75 2.13
N ARG A 117 -12.69 -4.31 1.13
CA ARG A 117 -13.66 -5.39 1.30
C ARG A 117 -13.05 -6.78 1.39
N GLN A 118 -11.77 -6.94 1.10
CA GLN A 118 -11.12 -8.24 1.20
C GLN A 118 -10.98 -8.66 2.66
N PRO A 119 -11.15 -9.96 3.00
CA PRO A 119 -10.98 -10.40 4.39
C PRO A 119 -9.53 -10.28 4.87
N TRP A 120 -8.59 -10.42 3.97
CA TRP A 120 -7.16 -10.22 4.22
C TRP A 120 -6.50 -9.69 2.96
N ILE A 121 -5.37 -9.02 3.15
CA ILE A 121 -4.61 -8.41 2.06
C ILE A 121 -3.13 -8.80 2.17
N VAL A 122 -2.45 -8.69 1.04
CA VAL A 122 -1.00 -8.91 0.95
C VAL A 122 -0.36 -7.61 0.50
N MET A 123 0.72 -7.23 1.16
CA MET A 123 1.52 -6.07 0.77
C MET A 123 3.00 -6.43 0.83
N ARG A 124 3.81 -5.58 0.23
CA ARG A 124 5.25 -5.77 0.25
C ARG A 124 5.78 -5.60 1.67
N GLY A 125 6.82 -6.36 2.00
CA GLY A 125 7.45 -6.34 3.30
C GLY A 125 8.78 -5.60 3.35
N GLY A 126 8.98 -4.62 2.48
CA GLY A 126 10.21 -3.82 2.45
C GLY A 126 11.23 -4.28 1.41
N THR A 127 11.04 -5.43 0.81
CA THR A 127 11.87 -5.95 -0.29
C THR A 127 10.96 -6.51 -1.38
N HIS A 128 11.50 -6.71 -2.57
CA HIS A 128 10.74 -7.32 -3.67
C HIS A 128 10.65 -8.86 -3.57
N GLU A 129 11.18 -9.43 -2.50
CA GLU A 129 11.16 -10.87 -2.23
C GLU A 129 10.34 -11.25 -1.00
N ASP A 130 9.96 -10.26 -0.19
CA ASP A 130 9.21 -10.46 1.04
C ASP A 130 7.82 -9.83 0.95
N ALA A 131 6.83 -10.56 1.44
CA ALA A 131 5.46 -10.06 1.53
C ALA A 131 4.91 -10.29 2.94
N ILE A 132 3.94 -9.48 3.31
CA ILE A 132 3.22 -9.63 4.57
C ILE A 132 1.73 -9.75 4.27
N ARG A 133 1.09 -10.67 4.99
CA ARG A 133 -0.34 -10.90 4.90
C ARG A 133 -0.98 -10.45 6.19
N ILE A 134 -1.94 -9.54 6.09
CA ILE A 134 -2.57 -8.89 7.24
C ILE A 134 -4.08 -8.99 7.13
N ASP A 135 -4.76 -9.15 8.26
CA ASP A 135 -6.21 -9.00 8.33
C ASP A 135 -6.61 -7.58 7.94
N THR A 136 -7.52 -7.46 6.99
CA THR A 136 -7.89 -6.13 6.44
C THR A 136 -8.55 -5.24 7.49
N ALA A 137 -9.48 -5.79 8.29
CA ALA A 137 -10.16 -5.01 9.31
C ALA A 137 -9.19 -4.46 10.36
N ALA A 138 -8.19 -5.26 10.77
CA ALA A 138 -7.17 -4.81 11.70
C ALA A 138 -6.33 -3.69 11.10
N TRP A 139 -5.92 -3.83 9.85
CA TRP A 139 -5.15 -2.81 9.14
C TRP A 139 -5.92 -1.49 9.03
N LEU A 140 -7.20 -1.55 8.63
CA LEU A 140 -8.04 -0.34 8.52
C LEU A 140 -8.13 0.38 9.87
N ARG A 141 -8.34 -0.37 10.94
CA ARG A 141 -8.53 0.19 12.28
C ARG A 141 -7.22 0.71 12.89
N GLU A 142 -6.19 -0.14 12.93
CA GLU A 142 -4.96 0.20 13.64
C GLU A 142 -4.13 1.26 12.90
N GLU A 143 -4.20 1.28 11.58
CA GLU A 143 -3.47 2.25 10.77
C GLU A 143 -4.31 3.46 10.35
N HIS A 144 -5.54 3.56 10.86
CA HIS A 144 -6.45 4.68 10.55
C HIS A 144 -6.62 4.90 9.04
N VAL A 145 -6.71 3.81 8.30
CA VAL A 145 -6.84 3.85 6.85
C VAL A 145 -8.24 4.31 6.47
N LYS A 146 -8.33 5.22 5.51
CA LYS A 146 -9.61 5.79 5.07
C LYS A 146 -10.06 5.15 3.76
N PRO A 147 -11.13 4.35 3.76
CA PRO A 147 -11.69 3.83 2.51
C PRO A 147 -12.26 4.97 1.66
N VAL A 148 -12.02 4.89 0.36
CA VAL A 148 -12.52 5.83 -0.63
C VAL A 148 -13.18 5.04 -1.74
N GLU A 149 -14.47 5.25 -1.93
CA GLU A 149 -15.22 4.57 -2.98
C GLU A 149 -14.70 4.96 -4.34
N ARG A 150 -14.43 3.96 -5.18
CA ARG A 150 -13.95 4.12 -6.56
C ARG A 150 -12.61 4.83 -6.67
N LEU A 151 -11.77 4.71 -5.65
CA LEU A 151 -10.42 5.26 -5.71
C LEU A 151 -9.60 4.60 -6.83
N GLY A 152 -9.79 3.30 -7.05
CA GLY A 152 -9.09 2.55 -8.06
C GLY A 152 -9.87 2.39 -9.34
N ILE A 153 -9.17 2.49 -10.48
CA ILE A 153 -9.73 2.25 -11.81
C ILE A 153 -9.07 0.99 -12.36
N HIS A 154 -9.88 0.02 -12.81
CA HIS A 154 -9.33 -1.18 -13.43
C HIS A 154 -8.70 -0.84 -14.77
N ARG A 155 -7.53 -1.43 -15.03
CA ARG A 155 -6.86 -1.30 -16.31
C ARG A 155 -7.51 -2.22 -17.33
N LEU A 156 -7.69 -1.74 -18.54
CA LEU A 156 -8.21 -2.53 -19.65
C LEU A 156 -7.10 -3.37 -20.29
#